data_eeab05afc365dcf2cf9eac61b5323b4b
#
_entry.id   eeab05afc365dcf2cf9eac61b5323b4b
#
_cell.length_a   1.000
_cell.length_b   1.000
_cell.length_c   1.000
_cell.angle_alpha   90.00
_cell.angle_beta   90.00
_cell.angle_gamma   90.00
#
_symmetry.space_group_name_H-M   'P 1'
#
loop_
_entity.id
_entity.type
_entity.pdbx_description
1 polymer ?
#
loop_
_entity_poly.entity_id
_entity_poly.type
_entity_poly.pdbx_seq_one_letter_code
_entity_poly.pdbx_strand_id
1 'polypeptide(L)'
;MVLALVLLLGLLPPPLASAAGTSTYNGKSYSTDYTTWRQGNSAWGPTALGDVHTMTQSGCLISSIAILMCSSGAYNPASLNPGSLRDWLDAQGYISHSSDRSKDALLSFGLISSKASPRFYFVNQTFFSVTTPLSDVIAKISDLRSRGYHVIARVKNSGHFVAVAKTVTGDAQLYDPGAASKRLLSEYDGTIGGLIYFKANTAAKDTILSELADPEARTV
;
A
#
# COMPACT_ATOMS: atom_id res chain seq x y z
N MET A 1 -0.52 2.96 54.75
CA MET A 1 0.51 2.46 53.84
C MET A 1 -0.14 2.30 52.46
N VAL A 2 0.02 3.28 51.59
CA VAL A 2 -0.61 3.31 50.27
C VAL A 2 0.39 2.78 49.26
N LEU A 3 0.11 1.64 48.64
CA LEU A 3 0.97 1.02 47.66
C LEU A 3 0.71 1.72 46.30
N ALA A 4 1.66 2.52 45.83
CA ALA A 4 1.60 3.14 44.53
C ALA A 4 1.97 2.09 43.45
N LEU A 5 0.99 1.68 42.65
CA LEU A 5 1.18 0.83 41.49
C LEU A 5 1.73 1.69 40.34
N VAL A 6 3.02 1.63 40.12
CA VAL A 6 3.67 2.27 38.97
C VAL A 6 3.36 1.40 37.73
N LEU A 7 2.43 1.86 36.90
CA LEU A 7 2.18 1.28 35.58
C LEU A 7 3.37 1.63 34.67
N LEU A 8 4.27 0.68 34.45
CA LEU A 8 5.29 0.76 33.41
C LEU A 8 4.60 0.61 32.05
N LEU A 9 4.16 1.73 31.44
CA LEU A 9 3.84 1.75 30.02
C LEU A 9 5.14 1.47 29.26
N GLY A 10 5.30 0.22 28.80
CA GLY A 10 6.36 -0.14 27.87
C GLY A 10 6.22 0.70 26.61
N LEU A 11 7.10 1.69 26.43
CA LEU A 11 7.33 2.34 25.16
C LEU A 11 7.79 1.24 24.19
N LEU A 12 6.91 0.81 23.28
CA LEU A 12 7.32 0.07 22.11
C LEU A 12 8.34 0.95 21.36
N PRO A 13 9.53 0.42 21.03
CA PRO A 13 10.48 1.18 20.25
C PRO A 13 9.82 1.62 18.95
N PRO A 14 10.05 2.86 18.48
CA PRO A 14 9.58 3.29 17.19
C PRO A 14 10.08 2.30 16.14
N PRO A 15 9.27 1.97 15.10
CA PRO A 15 9.72 1.10 14.04
C PRO A 15 11.03 1.68 13.49
N LEU A 16 12.06 0.86 13.45
CA LEU A 16 13.37 1.22 12.91
C LEU A 16 13.12 1.76 11.50
N ALA A 17 13.34 3.07 11.32
CA ALA A 17 13.44 3.62 9.99
C ALA A 17 14.59 2.87 9.32
N SER A 18 14.27 2.03 8.34
CA SER A 18 15.29 1.38 7.53
C SER A 18 16.17 2.48 6.97
N ALA A 19 17.49 2.42 7.23
CA ALA A 19 18.40 3.36 6.63
C ALA A 19 18.20 3.35 5.12
N ALA A 20 17.97 4.52 4.53
CA ALA A 20 17.76 4.63 3.10
C ALA A 20 18.99 4.05 2.38
N GLY A 21 18.79 2.98 1.64
CA GLY A 21 19.80 2.28 0.86
C GLY A 21 19.36 2.16 -0.58
N THR A 22 20.06 1.33 -1.33
CA THR A 22 19.69 0.96 -2.70
C THR A 22 19.50 -0.56 -2.78
N SER A 23 18.57 -0.97 -3.63
CA SER A 23 18.38 -2.35 -4.03
C SER A 23 18.14 -2.41 -5.54
N THR A 24 17.95 -3.59 -6.09
CA THR A 24 17.74 -3.77 -7.53
C THR A 24 16.44 -4.51 -7.85
N TYR A 25 15.81 -4.14 -8.94
CA TYR A 25 14.70 -4.84 -9.55
C TYR A 25 14.87 -4.85 -11.07
N ASN A 26 14.83 -6.03 -11.69
CA ASN A 26 15.10 -6.21 -13.13
C ASN A 26 16.40 -5.53 -13.62
N GLY A 27 17.48 -5.66 -12.84
CA GLY A 27 18.79 -5.07 -13.14
C GLY A 27 18.88 -3.55 -12.97
N LYS A 28 17.81 -2.88 -12.52
CA LYS A 28 17.78 -1.44 -12.27
C LYS A 28 17.79 -1.14 -10.78
N SER A 29 18.63 -0.19 -10.37
CA SER A 29 18.68 0.24 -8.97
C SER A 29 17.48 1.10 -8.59
N TYR A 30 17.01 0.96 -7.34
CA TYR A 30 16.00 1.82 -6.74
C TYR A 30 16.37 2.14 -5.29
N SER A 31 15.86 3.26 -4.77
CA SER A 31 15.97 3.61 -3.35
C SER A 31 15.07 2.72 -2.49
N THR A 32 15.57 2.23 -1.37
CA THR A 32 14.76 1.52 -0.36
C THR A 32 13.95 2.48 0.52
N ASP A 33 14.08 3.80 0.35
CA ASP A 33 13.16 4.77 0.94
C ASP A 33 11.81 4.73 0.22
N TYR A 34 10.86 3.98 0.77
CA TYR A 34 9.53 3.84 0.22
C TYR A 34 8.74 5.17 0.16
N THR A 35 9.20 6.22 0.84
CA THR A 35 8.60 7.56 0.72
C THR A 35 8.81 8.17 -0.67
N THR A 36 9.79 7.65 -1.42
CA THR A 36 10.12 8.08 -2.79
C THR A 36 9.55 7.16 -3.86
N TRP A 37 8.85 6.10 -3.50
CA TRP A 37 8.34 5.11 -4.45
C TRP A 37 7.18 5.67 -5.26
N ARG A 38 7.47 5.95 -6.51
CA ARG A 38 6.50 6.40 -7.49
C ARG A 38 6.14 5.30 -8.45
N GLN A 39 4.91 5.32 -8.95
CA GLN A 39 4.49 4.42 -10.02
C GLN A 39 5.36 4.54 -11.27
N GLY A 40 5.87 5.75 -11.57
CA GLY A 40 6.75 6.03 -12.72
C GLY A 40 8.26 5.85 -12.44
N ASN A 41 8.68 5.22 -11.33
CA ASN A 41 10.08 4.94 -11.07
C ASN A 41 10.69 4.12 -12.21
N SER A 42 11.93 4.45 -12.63
CA SER A 42 12.60 3.81 -13.77
C SER A 42 12.81 2.30 -13.59
N ALA A 43 12.83 1.80 -12.35
CA ALA A 43 13.00 0.38 -12.08
C ALA A 43 11.76 -0.45 -12.48
N TRP A 44 10.55 0.04 -12.18
CA TRP A 44 9.31 -0.69 -12.45
C TRP A 44 8.30 0.05 -13.33
N GLY A 45 8.40 1.37 -13.49
CA GLY A 45 7.45 2.17 -14.25
C GLY A 45 7.19 1.67 -15.67
N PRO A 46 8.22 1.26 -16.45
CA PRO A 46 8.02 0.69 -17.78
C PRO A 46 7.39 -0.70 -17.81
N THR A 47 7.32 -1.40 -16.66
CA THR A 47 6.77 -2.77 -16.61
C THR A 47 5.30 -2.76 -16.98
N ALA A 48 4.90 -3.72 -17.82
CA ALA A 48 3.50 -3.90 -18.21
C ALA A 48 2.62 -4.14 -16.97
N LEU A 49 1.44 -3.56 -16.97
CA LEU A 49 0.40 -3.76 -15.98
C LEU A 49 -0.89 -4.10 -16.75
N GLY A 50 -1.13 -5.39 -16.96
CA GLY A 50 -2.10 -5.86 -17.93
C GLY A 50 -1.56 -5.83 -19.37
N ASP A 51 -2.44 -5.77 -20.38
CA ASP A 51 -2.10 -5.85 -21.79
C ASP A 51 -1.78 -4.48 -22.42
N VAL A 52 -2.41 -3.40 -21.93
CA VAL A 52 -2.33 -2.07 -22.56
C VAL A 52 -1.87 -0.95 -21.61
N HIS A 53 -1.70 -1.25 -20.34
CA HIS A 53 -1.18 -0.30 -19.36
C HIS A 53 0.24 -0.65 -18.90
N THR A 54 0.90 0.34 -18.30
CA THR A 54 2.16 0.16 -17.57
C THR A 54 2.02 0.62 -16.13
N MET A 55 2.98 0.27 -15.29
CA MET A 55 3.05 0.77 -13.92
C MET A 55 3.06 2.30 -13.88
N THR A 56 3.75 2.97 -14.82
CA THR A 56 3.74 4.45 -14.92
C THR A 56 2.32 5.01 -15.12
N GLN A 57 1.49 4.34 -15.90
CA GLN A 57 0.16 4.83 -16.25
C GLN A 57 -0.88 4.51 -15.17
N SER A 58 -0.83 3.33 -14.56
CA SER A 58 -1.91 2.80 -13.72
C SER A 58 -1.44 2.17 -12.41
N GLY A 59 -0.15 2.25 -12.07
CA GLY A 59 0.45 1.54 -10.93
C GLY A 59 0.28 2.20 -9.56
N CYS A 60 -0.50 3.29 -9.42
CA CYS A 60 -0.63 4.02 -8.15
C CYS A 60 -1.15 3.13 -7.01
N LEU A 61 -2.08 2.24 -7.29
CA LEU A 61 -2.62 1.33 -6.30
C LEU A 61 -1.59 0.32 -5.82
N ILE A 62 -0.89 -0.35 -6.73
CA ILE A 62 0.16 -1.34 -6.39
C ILE A 62 1.29 -0.66 -5.62
N SER A 63 1.72 0.53 -6.06
CA SER A 63 2.72 1.31 -5.34
C SER A 63 2.26 1.69 -3.93
N SER A 64 0.98 2.09 -3.77
CA SER A 64 0.41 2.38 -2.45
C SER A 64 0.36 1.15 -1.54
N ILE A 65 0.01 -0.02 -2.07
CA ILE A 65 0.02 -1.29 -1.31
C ILE A 65 1.44 -1.63 -0.89
N ALA A 66 2.43 -1.59 -1.79
CA ALA A 66 3.83 -1.86 -1.48
C ALA A 66 4.38 -0.92 -0.39
N ILE A 67 4.05 0.38 -0.46
CA ILE A 67 4.39 1.36 0.57
C ILE A 67 3.79 0.96 1.93
N LEU A 68 2.51 0.56 1.97
CA LEU A 68 1.87 0.15 3.22
C LEU A 68 2.45 -1.16 3.75
N MET A 69 2.77 -2.13 2.90
CA MET A 69 3.44 -3.37 3.28
C MET A 69 4.78 -3.10 3.98
N CYS A 70 5.58 -2.19 3.44
CA CYS A 70 6.86 -1.82 4.03
C CYS A 70 6.72 -0.91 5.27
N SER A 71 5.84 0.10 5.21
CA SER A 71 5.64 1.03 6.33
C SER A 71 4.95 0.39 7.54
N SER A 72 4.26 -0.74 7.35
CA SER A 72 3.70 -1.54 8.44
C SER A 72 4.73 -2.42 9.14
N GLY A 73 5.93 -2.56 8.57
CA GLY A 73 6.95 -3.52 9.01
C GLY A 73 6.68 -4.96 8.56
N ALA A 74 5.64 -5.21 7.76
CA ALA A 74 5.38 -6.56 7.25
C ALA A 74 6.47 -7.02 6.28
N TYR A 75 7.04 -6.10 5.49
CA TYR A 75 8.08 -6.40 4.51
C TYR A 75 9.24 -5.43 4.57
N ASN A 76 10.44 -5.93 4.24
CA ASN A 76 11.63 -5.11 4.09
C ASN A 76 11.62 -4.45 2.69
N PRO A 77 11.82 -3.11 2.58
CA PRO A 77 11.87 -2.43 1.28
C PRO A 77 13.04 -2.85 0.37
N ALA A 78 14.06 -3.53 0.90
CA ALA A 78 15.10 -4.14 0.07
C ALA A 78 14.64 -5.43 -0.63
N SER A 79 13.62 -6.09 -0.10
CA SER A 79 13.11 -7.37 -0.61
C SER A 79 11.79 -7.24 -1.36
N LEU A 80 10.91 -6.31 -0.95
CA LEU A 80 9.64 -6.03 -1.60
C LEU A 80 9.63 -4.59 -2.11
N ASN A 81 9.20 -4.41 -3.35
CA ASN A 81 9.02 -3.10 -4.00
C ASN A 81 7.78 -3.14 -4.91
N PRO A 82 7.32 -1.99 -5.47
CA PRO A 82 6.15 -1.98 -6.36
C PRO A 82 6.26 -2.92 -7.56
N GLY A 83 7.45 -3.11 -8.12
CA GLY A 83 7.66 -4.02 -9.24
C GLY A 83 7.50 -5.48 -8.85
N SER A 84 8.19 -5.94 -7.80
CA SER A 84 8.09 -7.34 -7.34
C SER A 84 6.68 -7.67 -6.81
N LEU A 85 6.01 -6.71 -6.17
CA LEU A 85 4.60 -6.89 -5.80
C LEU A 85 3.70 -7.03 -7.03
N ARG A 86 3.93 -6.21 -8.07
CA ARG A 86 3.21 -6.34 -9.35
C ARG A 86 3.42 -7.73 -9.96
N ASP A 87 4.65 -8.22 -9.99
CA ASP A 87 4.95 -9.54 -10.56
C ASP A 87 4.23 -10.66 -9.81
N TRP A 88 4.21 -10.58 -8.47
CA TRP A 88 3.47 -11.55 -7.66
C TRP A 88 1.95 -11.47 -7.92
N LEU A 89 1.37 -10.27 -7.93
CA LEU A 89 -0.07 -10.07 -8.18
C LEU A 89 -0.49 -10.59 -9.56
N ASP A 90 0.35 -10.35 -10.57
CA ASP A 90 0.13 -10.80 -11.93
C ASP A 90 0.19 -12.32 -12.05
N ALA A 91 1.21 -12.92 -11.46
CA ALA A 91 1.38 -14.37 -11.44
C ALA A 91 0.27 -15.11 -10.68
N GLN A 92 -0.40 -14.44 -9.73
CA GLN A 92 -1.57 -14.97 -9.03
C GLN A 92 -2.89 -14.75 -9.80
N GLY A 93 -2.86 -14.08 -10.95
CA GLY A 93 -4.06 -13.73 -11.71
C GLY A 93 -4.91 -12.64 -11.03
N TYR A 94 -4.32 -11.80 -10.17
CA TYR A 94 -5.04 -10.72 -9.48
C TYR A 94 -5.11 -9.44 -10.28
N ILE A 95 -4.36 -9.35 -11.37
CA ILE A 95 -4.38 -8.24 -12.32
C ILE A 95 -5.13 -8.71 -13.57
N SER A 96 -6.10 -7.93 -14.03
CA SER A 96 -6.81 -8.24 -15.26
C SER A 96 -5.99 -7.89 -16.49
N HIS A 97 -6.12 -8.73 -17.51
CA HIS A 97 -5.53 -8.57 -18.83
C HIS A 97 -6.63 -8.39 -19.86
N SER A 98 -6.60 -7.30 -20.61
CA SER A 98 -7.60 -7.02 -21.65
C SER A 98 -7.08 -6.00 -22.65
N SER A 99 -7.39 -6.20 -23.93
CA SER A 99 -7.21 -5.16 -24.95
C SER A 99 -8.17 -3.96 -24.79
N ASP A 100 -9.25 -4.13 -24.01
CA ASP A 100 -10.13 -3.03 -23.59
C ASP A 100 -9.51 -2.30 -22.40
N ARG A 101 -9.03 -1.07 -22.63
CA ARG A 101 -8.38 -0.25 -21.60
C ARG A 101 -9.21 -0.06 -20.33
N SER A 102 -10.52 -0.08 -20.42
CA SER A 102 -11.39 0.09 -19.25
C SER A 102 -11.47 -1.15 -18.35
N LYS A 103 -11.06 -2.29 -18.86
CA LYS A 103 -11.05 -3.59 -18.18
C LYS A 103 -9.65 -4.11 -17.88
N ASP A 104 -8.62 -3.45 -18.43
CA ASP A 104 -7.22 -3.82 -18.25
C ASP A 104 -6.65 -3.26 -16.94
N ALA A 105 -5.67 -3.94 -16.38
CA ALA A 105 -4.95 -3.51 -15.17
C ALA A 105 -5.85 -3.32 -13.93
N LEU A 106 -7.01 -3.94 -13.87
CA LEU A 106 -7.87 -3.93 -12.69
C LEU A 106 -7.33 -4.92 -11.65
N LEU A 107 -7.20 -4.45 -10.40
CA LEU A 107 -6.74 -5.29 -9.30
C LEU A 107 -7.92 -5.87 -8.51
N SER A 108 -7.92 -7.19 -8.36
CA SER A 108 -8.91 -7.91 -7.57
C SER A 108 -8.49 -7.98 -6.09
N PHE A 109 -8.94 -7.03 -5.27
CA PHE A 109 -8.56 -6.96 -3.85
C PHE A 109 -8.97 -8.17 -3.00
N GLY A 110 -10.14 -8.75 -3.29
CA GLY A 110 -10.64 -9.88 -2.52
C GLY A 110 -9.72 -11.11 -2.59
N LEU A 111 -8.82 -11.13 -3.56
CA LEU A 111 -7.85 -12.20 -3.73
C LEU A 111 -6.59 -12.00 -2.89
N ILE A 112 -6.28 -10.77 -2.45
CA ILE A 112 -5.25 -10.50 -1.42
C ILE A 112 -5.82 -10.85 -0.04
N SER A 113 -6.29 -12.09 0.10
CA SER A 113 -6.91 -12.59 1.33
C SER A 113 -5.85 -12.94 2.37
N SER A 114 -6.26 -13.10 3.62
CA SER A 114 -5.38 -13.57 4.69
C SER A 114 -4.85 -15.00 4.44
N LYS A 115 -5.48 -15.78 3.56
CA LYS A 115 -5.01 -17.09 3.15
C LYS A 115 -3.84 -16.97 2.15
N ALA A 116 -3.97 -16.12 1.14
CA ALA A 116 -2.96 -15.93 0.10
C ALA A 116 -1.80 -15.05 0.56
N SER A 117 -2.07 -14.04 1.37
CA SER A 117 -1.08 -13.12 1.91
C SER A 117 -1.31 -12.90 3.42
N PRO A 118 -0.96 -13.87 4.28
CA PRO A 118 -1.26 -13.83 5.70
C PRO A 118 -0.52 -12.72 6.43
N ARG A 119 0.58 -12.23 5.87
CA ARG A 119 1.43 -11.19 6.45
C ARG A 119 0.89 -9.77 6.23
N PHE A 120 0.20 -9.55 5.12
CA PHE A 120 -0.47 -8.30 4.82
C PHE A 120 -1.66 -8.58 3.90
N TYR A 121 -2.88 -8.32 4.36
CA TYR A 121 -4.08 -8.74 3.65
C TYR A 121 -5.17 -7.67 3.63
N PHE A 122 -5.96 -7.72 2.56
CA PHE A 122 -7.16 -6.91 2.40
C PHE A 122 -8.21 -7.30 3.45
N VAL A 123 -8.85 -6.30 4.03
CA VAL A 123 -9.95 -6.50 4.99
C VAL A 123 -11.27 -6.06 4.40
N ASN A 124 -11.36 -4.81 3.93
CA ASN A 124 -12.59 -4.26 3.38
C ASN A 124 -12.32 -2.92 2.68
N GLN A 125 -13.36 -2.37 2.07
CA GLN A 125 -13.37 -1.02 1.52
C GLN A 125 -14.65 -0.28 1.92
N THR A 126 -14.57 1.05 1.96
CA THR A 126 -15.70 1.94 2.19
C THR A 126 -15.78 2.91 1.03
N PHE A 127 -16.97 3.09 0.47
CA PHE A 127 -17.22 4.12 -0.55
C PHE A 127 -17.87 5.33 0.09
N PHE A 128 -17.59 6.50 -0.46
CA PHE A 128 -18.18 7.75 -0.05
C PHE A 128 -19.04 8.35 -1.16
N SER A 129 -20.09 9.07 -0.76
CA SER A 129 -20.81 9.93 -1.67
C SER A 129 -19.97 11.14 -2.06
N VAL A 130 -20.21 11.71 -3.23
CA VAL A 130 -19.59 12.97 -3.67
C VAL A 130 -19.85 14.15 -2.74
N THR A 131 -20.89 14.03 -1.88
CA THR A 131 -21.25 15.04 -0.89
C THR A 131 -20.68 14.75 0.51
N THR A 132 -19.92 13.67 0.69
CA THR A 132 -19.35 13.34 2.00
C THR A 132 -18.33 14.40 2.40
N PRO A 133 -18.50 15.06 3.55
CA PRO A 133 -17.53 16.07 4.03
C PRO A 133 -16.15 15.46 4.24
N LEU A 134 -15.10 16.21 3.94
CA LEU A 134 -13.72 15.77 4.16
C LEU A 134 -13.46 15.43 5.64
N SER A 135 -14.08 16.16 6.58
CA SER A 135 -14.01 15.89 8.02
C SER A 135 -14.44 14.46 8.37
N ASP A 136 -15.50 13.96 7.74
CA ASP A 136 -16.04 12.62 7.99
C ASP A 136 -15.11 11.55 7.42
N VAL A 137 -14.50 11.82 6.26
CA VAL A 137 -13.47 10.96 5.68
C VAL A 137 -12.26 10.87 6.60
N ILE A 138 -11.77 12.01 7.12
CA ILE A 138 -10.64 12.07 8.06
C ILE A 138 -10.97 11.37 9.37
N ALA A 139 -12.18 11.55 9.91
CA ALA A 139 -12.64 10.84 11.10
C ALA A 139 -12.66 9.32 10.87
N LYS A 140 -13.12 8.86 9.70
CA LYS A 140 -13.09 7.45 9.32
C LYS A 140 -11.67 6.91 9.18
N ILE A 141 -10.74 7.66 8.60
CA ILE A 141 -9.32 7.29 8.52
C ILE A 141 -8.76 7.16 9.95
N SER A 142 -9.03 8.12 10.83
CA SER A 142 -8.56 8.11 12.22
C SER A 142 -9.09 6.89 12.98
N ASP A 143 -10.38 6.56 12.85
CA ASP A 143 -10.97 5.36 13.43
C ASP A 143 -10.29 4.08 12.92
N LEU A 144 -10.12 3.93 11.61
CA LEU A 144 -9.45 2.77 11.03
C LEU A 144 -8.00 2.64 11.52
N ARG A 145 -7.25 3.74 11.53
CA ARG A 145 -5.86 3.77 11.96
C ARG A 145 -5.71 3.42 13.46
N SER A 146 -6.60 3.94 14.31
CA SER A 146 -6.61 3.63 15.76
C SER A 146 -6.83 2.14 16.05
N ARG A 147 -7.55 1.46 15.15
CA ARG A 147 -7.77 0.00 15.19
C ARG A 147 -6.67 -0.80 14.49
N GLY A 148 -5.56 -0.14 14.12
CA GLY A 148 -4.39 -0.76 13.49
C GLY A 148 -4.61 -1.20 12.05
N TYR A 149 -5.52 -0.55 11.30
CA TYR A 149 -5.62 -0.76 9.86
C TYR A 149 -4.66 0.15 9.11
N HIS A 150 -4.15 -0.36 7.99
CA HIS A 150 -3.39 0.39 6.99
C HIS A 150 -4.34 0.80 5.88
N VAL A 151 -4.34 2.09 5.51
CA VAL A 151 -5.41 2.69 4.70
C VAL A 151 -4.85 3.26 3.42
N ILE A 152 -5.54 3.01 2.30
CA ILE A 152 -5.37 3.69 1.02
C ILE A 152 -6.60 4.55 0.78
N ALA A 153 -6.41 5.81 0.40
CA ALA A 153 -7.50 6.69 -0.01
C ALA A 153 -7.59 6.75 -1.55
N ARG A 154 -8.83 6.76 -2.05
CA ARG A 154 -9.16 6.98 -3.47
C ARG A 154 -9.47 8.45 -3.66
N VAL A 155 -8.51 9.19 -4.19
CA VAL A 155 -8.58 10.65 -4.39
C VAL A 155 -8.88 11.02 -5.85
N LYS A 156 -9.01 12.30 -6.17
CA LYS A 156 -9.24 12.83 -7.52
C LYS A 156 -10.43 12.14 -8.20
N ASN A 157 -11.60 12.19 -7.57
CA ASN A 157 -12.81 11.53 -8.07
C ASN A 157 -12.62 10.02 -8.32
N SER A 158 -11.88 9.36 -7.44
CA SER A 158 -11.48 7.94 -7.56
C SER A 158 -10.47 7.63 -8.67
N GLY A 159 -9.88 8.63 -9.30
CA GLY A 159 -8.90 8.44 -10.38
C GLY A 159 -7.47 8.20 -9.91
N HIS A 160 -7.20 8.26 -8.58
CA HIS A 160 -5.87 8.05 -8.04
C HIS A 160 -5.93 7.42 -6.65
N PHE A 161 -4.89 6.63 -6.31
CA PHE A 161 -4.76 5.94 -5.02
C PHE A 161 -3.51 6.42 -4.30
N VAL A 162 -3.65 6.70 -3.00
CA VAL A 162 -2.57 7.20 -2.16
C VAL A 162 -2.56 6.46 -0.81
N ALA A 163 -1.39 6.16 -0.29
CA ALA A 163 -1.24 5.49 1.00
C ALA A 163 -1.29 6.49 2.15
N VAL A 164 -2.10 6.22 3.17
CA VAL A 164 -2.15 7.05 4.38
C VAL A 164 -0.92 6.74 5.25
N ALA A 165 -0.05 7.74 5.40
CA ALA A 165 1.16 7.64 6.23
C ALA A 165 0.80 7.73 7.72
N LYS A 166 0.09 8.77 8.10
CA LYS A 166 -0.39 9.01 9.48
C LYS A 166 -1.55 9.98 9.50
N THR A 167 -2.30 9.98 10.58
CA THR A 167 -3.25 11.06 10.90
C THR A 167 -2.50 12.24 11.53
N VAL A 168 -2.92 13.43 11.20
CA VAL A 168 -2.48 14.70 11.79
C VAL A 168 -3.69 15.47 12.26
N THR A 169 -3.51 16.55 13.01
CA THR A 169 -4.63 17.35 13.51
C THR A 169 -5.49 17.86 12.36
N GLY A 170 -6.74 17.38 12.27
CA GLY A 170 -7.70 17.79 11.25
C GLY A 170 -7.43 17.27 9.83
N ASP A 171 -6.47 16.37 9.62
CA ASP A 171 -6.11 15.88 8.28
C ASP A 171 -5.43 14.49 8.32
N ALA A 172 -5.05 13.99 7.15
CA ALA A 172 -4.22 12.81 6.97
C ALA A 172 -3.02 13.09 6.07
N GLN A 173 -1.82 12.76 6.54
CA GLN A 173 -0.60 12.82 5.73
C GLN A 173 -0.48 11.56 4.86
N LEU A 174 -0.05 11.73 3.62
CA LEU A 174 -0.08 10.71 2.59
C LEU A 174 1.30 10.47 1.97
N TYR A 175 1.53 9.22 1.54
CA TYR A 175 2.53 8.88 0.52
C TYR A 175 1.81 8.82 -0.83
N ASP A 176 2.22 9.67 -1.77
CA ASP A 176 1.59 9.75 -3.09
C ASP A 176 2.49 9.12 -4.17
N PRO A 177 2.11 7.97 -4.77
CA PRO A 177 2.87 7.36 -5.87
C PRO A 177 2.94 8.23 -7.13
N GLY A 178 2.04 9.20 -7.28
CA GLY A 178 2.05 10.15 -8.41
C GLY A 178 2.87 11.41 -8.16
N ALA A 179 3.32 11.66 -6.92
CA ALA A 179 4.05 12.87 -6.54
C ALA A 179 5.35 12.57 -5.75
N ALA A 180 6.30 13.53 -5.76
CA ALA A 180 7.60 13.37 -5.12
C ALA A 180 7.58 13.51 -3.60
N SER A 181 6.55 14.12 -3.03
CA SER A 181 6.48 14.50 -1.63
C SER A 181 5.22 13.95 -0.98
N LYS A 182 5.28 13.77 0.34
CA LYS A 182 4.08 13.52 1.15
C LYS A 182 3.15 14.70 1.01
N ARG A 183 1.87 14.39 0.86
CA ARG A 183 0.81 15.39 0.74
C ARG A 183 -0.20 15.20 1.87
N LEU A 184 -0.98 16.23 2.13
CA LEU A 184 -2.16 16.15 2.98
C LEU A 184 -3.37 15.73 2.14
N LEU A 185 -4.33 15.05 2.78
CA LEU A 185 -5.54 14.63 2.08
C LEU A 185 -6.37 15.84 1.61
N SER A 186 -6.35 16.95 2.37
CA SER A 186 -7.01 18.21 2.02
C SER A 186 -6.44 18.93 0.80
N GLU A 187 -5.23 18.54 0.35
CA GLU A 187 -4.59 19.15 -0.83
C GLU A 187 -5.09 18.55 -2.16
N TYR A 188 -5.95 17.52 -2.11
CA TYR A 188 -6.47 16.92 -3.32
C TYR A 188 -7.77 17.57 -3.76
N ASP A 189 -7.77 18.02 -5.02
CA ASP A 189 -8.99 18.47 -5.67
C ASP A 189 -9.94 17.31 -5.95
N GLY A 190 -11.23 17.61 -5.99
CA GLY A 190 -12.28 16.64 -6.25
C GLY A 190 -12.66 15.83 -5.02
N THR A 191 -13.48 14.82 -5.24
CA THR A 191 -14.03 13.99 -4.15
C THR A 191 -13.07 12.87 -3.74
N ILE A 192 -13.15 12.49 -2.48
CA ILE A 192 -12.56 11.26 -1.97
C ILE A 192 -13.59 10.14 -2.18
N GLY A 193 -13.34 9.27 -3.13
CA GLY A 193 -14.31 8.24 -3.55
C GLY A 193 -14.41 7.05 -2.60
N GLY A 194 -13.43 6.88 -1.70
CA GLY A 194 -13.48 5.78 -0.73
C GLY A 194 -12.13 5.50 -0.06
N LEU A 195 -12.16 4.51 0.82
CA LEU A 195 -11.00 3.98 1.52
C LEU A 195 -10.91 2.47 1.29
N ILE A 196 -9.69 1.97 1.16
CA ILE A 196 -9.37 0.55 1.13
C ILE A 196 -8.46 0.29 2.31
N TYR A 197 -8.73 -0.76 3.09
CA TYR A 197 -7.94 -0.99 4.29
C TYR A 197 -7.51 -2.45 4.48
N PHE A 198 -6.31 -2.58 5.04
CA PHE A 198 -5.56 -3.80 5.20
C PHE A 198 -5.17 -4.02 6.65
N LYS A 199 -4.85 -5.26 7.00
CA LYS A 199 -4.17 -5.63 8.25
C LYS A 199 -2.78 -6.15 7.94
N ALA A 200 -1.84 -5.86 8.86
CA ALA A 200 -0.53 -6.47 8.88
C ALA A 200 -0.44 -7.47 10.05
N ASN A 201 0.21 -8.60 9.81
CA ASN A 201 0.61 -9.58 10.81
C ASN A 201 2.07 -9.95 10.57
N THR A 202 2.99 -9.22 11.19
CA THR A 202 4.43 -9.36 10.97
C THR A 202 4.99 -10.72 11.42
N ALA A 203 4.25 -11.44 12.28
CA ALA A 203 4.63 -12.78 12.76
C ALA A 203 4.16 -13.89 11.80
N ALA A 204 3.26 -13.60 10.83
CA ALA A 204 2.78 -14.60 9.90
C ALA A 204 3.86 -15.01 8.88
N LYS A 205 3.67 -16.20 8.30
CA LYS A 205 4.53 -16.72 7.23
C LYS A 205 4.53 -15.74 6.05
N ASP A 206 5.72 -15.52 5.49
CA ASP A 206 5.87 -14.77 4.25
C ASP A 206 5.59 -15.71 3.07
N THR A 207 4.53 -15.46 2.34
CA THR A 207 4.17 -16.22 1.14
C THR A 207 4.63 -15.51 -0.13
N ILE A 208 4.59 -14.18 -0.16
CA ILE A 208 4.93 -13.38 -1.35
C ILE A 208 6.38 -13.59 -1.75
N LEU A 209 7.32 -13.36 -0.83
CA LEU A 209 8.75 -13.48 -1.16
C LEU A 209 9.16 -14.95 -1.37
N SER A 210 8.55 -15.91 -0.67
CA SER A 210 8.83 -17.32 -0.91
C SER A 210 8.36 -17.77 -2.30
N GLU A 211 7.21 -17.31 -2.77
CA GLU A 211 6.69 -17.62 -4.10
C GLU A 211 7.43 -16.88 -5.23
N LEU A 212 7.95 -15.68 -4.96
CA LEU A 212 8.81 -14.97 -5.91
C LEU A 212 10.19 -15.65 -6.06
N ALA A 213 10.70 -16.25 -4.97
CA ALA A 213 11.98 -16.96 -4.97
C ALA A 213 11.88 -18.36 -5.62
N ASP A 214 10.71 -18.98 -5.56
CA ASP A 214 10.42 -20.31 -6.12
C ASP A 214 9.12 -20.28 -6.94
N PRO A 215 9.20 -19.92 -8.23
CA PRO A 215 8.02 -19.88 -9.09
C PRO A 215 7.30 -21.23 -9.27
N GLU A 216 7.96 -22.36 -9.03
CA GLU A 216 7.36 -23.70 -9.17
C GLU A 216 6.54 -24.09 -7.93
N ALA A 217 6.76 -23.48 -6.78
CA ALA A 217 5.95 -23.69 -5.57
C ALA A 217 4.49 -23.25 -5.71
N ARG A 218 4.11 -22.66 -6.86
CA ARG A 218 2.78 -22.11 -7.16
C ARG A 218 1.74 -23.16 -7.64
N THR A 219 2.14 -24.40 -7.81
CA THR A 219 1.33 -25.46 -8.46
C THR A 219 0.72 -26.47 -7.49
N VAL A 220 0.40 -26.07 -6.26
CA VAL A 220 -0.30 -26.96 -5.32
C VAL A 220 -1.62 -26.38 -4.85
#